data_43fbde18848aa054353c0fa5d561a48c
#
_entry.id   43fbde18848aa054353c0fa5d561a48c
#
_cell.length_a   1.000
_cell.length_b   1.000
_cell.length_c   1.000
_cell.angle_alpha   90.00
_cell.angle_beta   90.00
_cell.angle_gamma   90.00
#
_symmetry.space_group_name_H-M   'P 1'
#
loop_
_entity.id
_entity.type
_entity.pdbx_description
1 polymer ?
#
loop_
_entity_poly.entity_id
_entity_poly.type
_entity_poly.pdbx_seq_one_letter_code
_entity_poly.pdbx_strand_id
1 'polypeptide(L)'
;MRFIRVPRLSKFFYPSIIESFPLEKGKLFFTFDDGPEPEVTPQILDILKQYKAKATFFCLGEKVEKYPEIYNSIIEQNHSIGNHTYSHLHGFYNKSKYYINDVKKASSLIKSNLFRPPYGKISPLQYFILKRKFKIIFWNVLTYDFDPTITISECINIVLNNSKDGSIIVFHDSLKAKNIVLQVLPIVLKELGGRGFSFDKI
;
A
#
# COMPACT_ATOMS: atom_id res chain seq x y z
N MET A 1 -10.72 -2.98 19.10
CA MET A 1 -9.25 -2.90 19.10
C MET A 1 -8.77 -3.02 17.67
N ARG A 2 -8.04 -2.04 17.13
CA ARG A 2 -7.54 -2.04 15.75
C ARG A 2 -6.16 -2.71 15.70
N PHE A 3 -5.97 -3.68 14.80
CA PHE A 3 -4.68 -4.38 14.62
C PHE A 3 -3.79 -3.60 13.63
N ILE A 4 -2.92 -2.76 14.15
CA ILE A 4 -2.04 -1.90 13.34
C ILE A 4 -0.97 -2.70 12.59
N ARG A 5 -0.56 -3.85 13.12
CA ARG A 5 0.53 -4.70 12.60
C ARG A 5 0.04 -6.06 12.18
N VAL A 6 0.71 -6.63 11.19
CA VAL A 6 0.55 -8.04 10.83
C VAL A 6 0.95 -8.92 12.02
N PRO A 7 0.14 -9.93 12.42
CA PRO A 7 0.48 -10.82 13.52
C PRO A 7 1.81 -11.55 13.29
N ARG A 8 2.69 -11.62 14.29
CA ARG A 8 4.01 -12.28 14.18
C ARG A 8 3.93 -13.75 13.74
N LEU A 9 2.86 -14.47 14.10
CA LEU A 9 2.59 -15.84 13.67
C LEU A 9 2.46 -15.99 12.15
N SER A 10 2.15 -14.90 11.41
CA SER A 10 2.07 -14.97 9.95
C SER A 10 3.39 -15.35 9.30
N LYS A 11 4.54 -15.01 9.89
CA LYS A 11 5.87 -15.38 9.39
C LYS A 11 6.13 -16.88 9.38
N PHE A 12 5.49 -17.62 10.25
CA PHE A 12 5.60 -19.09 10.26
C PHE A 12 4.97 -19.70 9.00
N PHE A 13 3.83 -19.18 8.58
CA PHE A 13 3.13 -19.65 7.37
C PHE A 13 3.60 -18.98 6.09
N TYR A 14 4.17 -17.76 6.19
CA TYR A 14 4.56 -16.89 5.08
C TYR A 14 5.98 -16.32 5.29
N PRO A 15 7.04 -17.17 5.26
CA PRO A 15 8.38 -16.77 5.73
C PRO A 15 9.05 -15.66 4.89
N SER A 16 8.63 -15.44 3.65
CA SER A 16 9.22 -14.42 2.77
C SER A 16 8.34 -13.19 2.54
N ILE A 17 7.34 -12.95 3.41
CA ILE A 17 6.63 -11.66 3.37
C ILE A 17 7.52 -10.54 3.90
N ILE A 18 7.40 -9.39 3.25
CA ILE A 18 8.12 -8.17 3.65
C ILE A 18 7.11 -7.25 4.34
N GLU A 19 7.30 -6.97 5.62
CA GLU A 19 6.45 -6.08 6.42
C GLU A 19 7.15 -4.78 6.84
N SER A 20 8.47 -4.72 6.68
CA SER A 20 9.32 -3.56 6.94
C SER A 20 10.73 -3.79 6.40
N PHE A 21 11.52 -2.72 6.32
CA PHE A 21 12.94 -2.73 5.93
C PHE A 21 13.82 -2.22 7.09
N PRO A 22 14.03 -2.97 8.17
CA PRO A 22 14.64 -2.48 9.40
C PRO A 22 16.11 -2.02 9.26
N LEU A 23 16.77 -2.35 8.16
CA LEU A 23 18.12 -1.90 7.85
C LEU A 23 18.15 -0.53 7.15
N GLU A 24 17.03 -0.05 6.62
CA GLU A 24 16.88 1.25 5.98
C GLU A 24 16.68 2.34 7.04
N LYS A 25 17.81 2.82 7.59
CA LYS A 25 17.81 3.84 8.64
C LYS A 25 17.36 5.20 8.12
N GLY A 26 16.56 5.92 8.91
CA GLY A 26 16.04 7.24 8.56
C GLY A 26 15.06 7.23 7.38
N LYS A 27 14.58 6.07 6.92
CA LYS A 27 13.65 5.96 5.80
C LYS A 27 12.30 5.39 6.22
N LEU A 28 11.25 5.91 5.62
CA LEU A 28 9.87 5.40 5.72
C LEU A 28 9.32 5.14 4.32
N PHE A 29 8.51 4.10 4.20
CA PHE A 29 7.91 3.65 2.94
C PHE A 29 6.40 3.84 3.00
N PHE A 30 5.93 4.96 2.47
CA PHE A 30 4.49 5.21 2.32
C PHE A 30 3.95 4.41 1.15
N THR A 31 2.84 3.71 1.36
CA THR A 31 2.18 2.91 0.33
C THR A 31 0.70 3.22 0.27
N PHE A 32 0.14 3.18 -0.94
CA PHE A 32 -1.27 3.46 -1.21
C PHE A 32 -1.88 2.26 -1.92
N ASP A 33 -3.02 1.78 -1.43
CA ASP A 33 -3.75 0.64 -1.98
C ASP A 33 -5.07 1.10 -2.62
N ASP A 34 -5.62 0.30 -3.52
CA ASP A 34 -6.93 0.44 -4.16
C ASP A 34 -7.04 1.42 -5.35
N GLY A 35 -6.03 2.22 -5.65
CA GLY A 35 -6.03 3.15 -6.78
C GLY A 35 -5.74 2.50 -8.16
N PRO A 36 -5.59 3.33 -9.20
CA PRO A 36 -5.74 4.80 -9.19
C PRO A 36 -7.21 5.25 -9.10
N GLU A 37 -7.47 6.34 -8.37
CA GLU A 37 -8.80 6.93 -8.22
C GLU A 37 -8.76 8.42 -8.62
N PRO A 38 -9.57 8.87 -9.61
CA PRO A 38 -9.51 10.22 -10.16
C PRO A 38 -9.63 11.34 -9.14
N GLU A 39 -10.47 11.14 -8.13
CA GLU A 39 -10.72 12.17 -7.12
C GLU A 39 -9.70 12.17 -5.97
N VAL A 40 -8.80 11.18 -5.90
CA VAL A 40 -7.90 10.99 -4.76
C VAL A 40 -6.44 10.91 -5.18
N THR A 41 -6.09 10.02 -6.12
CA THR A 41 -4.70 9.75 -6.50
C THR A 41 -3.95 11.00 -6.97
N PRO A 42 -4.52 11.89 -7.84
CA PRO A 42 -3.82 13.11 -8.26
C PRO A 42 -3.49 14.03 -7.08
N GLN A 43 -4.41 14.19 -6.13
CA GLN A 43 -4.20 15.04 -4.96
C GLN A 43 -3.11 14.47 -4.03
N ILE A 44 -3.05 13.14 -3.88
CA ILE A 44 -1.96 12.47 -3.14
C ILE A 44 -0.61 12.73 -3.83
N LEU A 45 -0.55 12.63 -5.17
CA LEU A 45 0.66 12.91 -5.93
C LEU A 45 1.14 14.35 -5.74
N ASP A 46 0.23 15.33 -5.73
CA ASP A 46 0.55 16.74 -5.47
C ASP A 46 1.10 16.94 -4.05
N ILE A 47 0.49 16.30 -3.04
CA ILE A 47 1.01 16.33 -1.66
C ILE A 47 2.42 15.72 -1.60
N LEU A 48 2.62 14.52 -2.14
CA LEU A 48 3.93 13.86 -2.16
C LEU A 48 5.01 14.74 -2.83
N LYS A 49 4.66 15.40 -3.93
CA LYS A 49 5.54 16.32 -4.64
C LYS A 49 5.98 17.50 -3.78
N GLN A 50 5.05 18.12 -3.01
CA GLN A 50 5.33 19.23 -2.11
C GLN A 50 6.36 18.84 -1.03
N TYR A 51 6.29 17.62 -0.52
CA TYR A 51 7.21 17.11 0.51
C TYR A 51 8.43 16.37 -0.08
N LYS A 52 8.63 16.39 -1.41
CA LYS A 52 9.69 15.63 -2.12
C LYS A 52 9.69 14.14 -1.73
N ALA A 53 8.54 13.61 -1.36
CA ALA A 53 8.35 12.24 -0.94
C ALA A 53 8.17 11.31 -2.14
N LYS A 54 8.70 10.09 -2.03
CA LYS A 54 8.39 8.98 -2.95
C LYS A 54 7.56 7.95 -2.21
N ALA A 55 6.75 7.21 -2.97
CA ALA A 55 5.81 6.23 -2.45
C ALA A 55 5.65 5.04 -3.41
N THR A 56 4.93 4.01 -2.95
CA THR A 56 4.56 2.86 -3.76
C THR A 56 3.05 2.72 -3.81
N PHE A 57 2.49 2.58 -5.01
CA PHE A 57 1.06 2.43 -5.24
C PHE A 57 0.74 0.99 -5.64
N PHE A 58 -0.04 0.27 -4.83
CA PHE A 58 -0.55 -1.05 -5.13
C PHE A 58 -1.89 -0.92 -5.84
N CYS A 59 -1.84 -0.94 -7.17
CA CYS A 59 -2.96 -0.60 -8.03
C CYS A 59 -3.85 -1.81 -8.33
N LEU A 60 -5.16 -1.56 -8.45
CA LEU A 60 -6.13 -2.52 -8.99
C LEU A 60 -6.08 -2.52 -10.52
N GLY A 61 -6.01 -3.70 -11.13
CA GLY A 61 -5.93 -3.81 -12.58
C GLY A 61 -7.12 -3.18 -13.30
N GLU A 62 -8.34 -3.32 -12.78
CA GLU A 62 -9.55 -2.69 -13.34
C GLU A 62 -9.48 -1.16 -13.35
N LYS A 63 -8.85 -0.58 -12.33
CA LYS A 63 -8.68 0.88 -12.25
C LYS A 63 -7.55 1.37 -13.16
N VAL A 64 -6.48 0.61 -13.29
CA VAL A 64 -5.42 0.90 -14.26
C VAL A 64 -5.96 0.88 -15.69
N GLU A 65 -6.81 -0.10 -16.02
CA GLU A 65 -7.45 -0.17 -17.33
C GLU A 65 -8.40 1.01 -17.57
N LYS A 66 -9.12 1.44 -16.54
CA LYS A 66 -10.09 2.53 -16.61
C LYS A 66 -9.47 3.93 -16.60
N TYR A 67 -8.35 4.11 -15.90
CA TYR A 67 -7.69 5.41 -15.67
C TYR A 67 -6.19 5.35 -15.99
N PRO A 68 -5.80 4.98 -17.23
CA PRO A 68 -4.40 4.79 -17.60
C PRO A 68 -3.56 6.05 -17.50
N GLU A 69 -4.15 7.23 -17.68
CA GLU A 69 -3.47 8.52 -17.56
C GLU A 69 -3.02 8.80 -16.11
N ILE A 70 -3.85 8.45 -15.12
CA ILE A 70 -3.49 8.62 -13.70
C ILE A 70 -2.40 7.61 -13.31
N TYR A 71 -2.53 6.36 -13.78
CA TYR A 71 -1.50 5.35 -13.57
C TYR A 71 -0.15 5.75 -14.17
N ASN A 72 -0.14 6.32 -15.38
CA ASN A 72 1.08 6.84 -16.00
C ASN A 72 1.67 7.99 -15.20
N SER A 73 0.84 8.90 -14.67
CA SER A 73 1.29 10.00 -13.80
C SER A 73 2.00 9.54 -12.55
N ILE A 74 1.59 8.40 -11.95
CA ILE A 74 2.30 7.77 -10.81
C ILE A 74 3.75 7.41 -11.22
N ILE A 75 3.91 6.80 -12.39
CA ILE A 75 5.21 6.35 -12.91
C ILE A 75 6.09 7.55 -13.30
N GLU A 76 5.53 8.52 -14.03
CA GLU A 76 6.22 9.72 -14.48
C GLU A 76 6.76 10.58 -13.33
N GLN A 77 6.04 10.60 -12.21
CA GLN A 77 6.49 11.24 -10.97
C GLN A 77 7.48 10.39 -10.16
N ASN A 78 7.99 9.29 -10.75
CA ASN A 78 9.01 8.42 -10.17
C ASN A 78 8.57 7.73 -8.86
N HIS A 79 7.29 7.37 -8.73
CA HIS A 79 6.79 6.47 -7.71
C HIS A 79 6.93 5.00 -8.16
N SER A 80 6.91 4.04 -7.22
CA SER A 80 6.82 2.62 -7.55
C SER A 80 5.38 2.18 -7.68
N ILE A 81 5.16 1.12 -8.47
CA ILE A 81 3.86 0.48 -8.64
C ILE A 81 3.93 -0.98 -8.17
N GLY A 82 2.83 -1.50 -7.66
CA GLY A 82 2.65 -2.89 -7.27
C GLY A 82 1.29 -3.42 -7.72
N ASN A 83 1.17 -4.73 -7.82
CA ASN A 83 -0.06 -5.42 -8.18
C ASN A 83 -0.92 -5.63 -6.93
N HIS A 84 -2.20 -5.19 -6.98
CA HIS A 84 -3.20 -5.39 -5.92
C HIS A 84 -4.38 -6.24 -6.38
N THR A 85 -4.14 -7.23 -7.28
CA THR A 85 -5.14 -8.00 -8.03
C THR A 85 -5.84 -7.15 -9.10
N TYR A 86 -6.71 -7.77 -9.91
CA TYR A 86 -7.47 -7.02 -10.91
C TYR A 86 -8.75 -6.43 -10.30
N SER A 87 -9.53 -7.23 -9.55
CA SER A 87 -10.85 -6.88 -9.04
C SER A 87 -10.95 -6.92 -7.50
N HIS A 88 -9.84 -6.71 -6.79
CA HIS A 88 -9.77 -6.66 -5.32
C HIS A 88 -10.30 -7.94 -4.63
N LEU A 89 -10.00 -9.13 -5.18
CA LEU A 89 -10.48 -10.40 -4.65
C LEU A 89 -9.90 -10.72 -3.27
N HIS A 90 -10.75 -11.20 -2.36
CA HIS A 90 -10.31 -11.69 -1.05
C HIS A 90 -9.72 -13.11 -1.17
N GLY A 91 -8.45 -13.30 -0.76
CA GLY A 91 -7.71 -14.54 -0.99
C GLY A 91 -8.36 -15.79 -0.37
N PHE A 92 -8.93 -15.71 0.85
CA PHE A 92 -9.54 -16.88 1.49
C PHE A 92 -10.94 -17.24 0.97
N TYR A 93 -11.68 -16.27 0.44
CA TYR A 93 -13.06 -16.50 -0.03
C TYR A 93 -13.12 -16.92 -1.50
N ASN A 94 -11.99 -16.89 -2.19
CA ASN A 94 -11.92 -17.26 -3.60
C ASN A 94 -11.04 -18.49 -3.81
N LYS A 95 -11.50 -19.43 -4.68
CA LYS A 95 -10.67 -20.59 -5.07
C LYS A 95 -9.35 -20.11 -5.66
N SER A 96 -8.25 -20.75 -5.29
CA SER A 96 -6.90 -20.31 -5.66
C SER A 96 -6.70 -20.12 -7.17
N LYS A 97 -7.33 -20.94 -8.03
CA LYS A 97 -7.29 -20.80 -9.49
C LYS A 97 -7.82 -19.42 -9.94
N TYR A 98 -8.98 -19.00 -9.41
CA TYR A 98 -9.59 -17.71 -9.77
C TYR A 98 -8.75 -16.55 -9.26
N TYR A 99 -8.32 -16.61 -8.00
CA TYR A 99 -7.45 -15.60 -7.41
C TYR A 99 -6.15 -15.41 -8.20
N ILE A 100 -5.46 -16.50 -8.54
CA ILE A 100 -4.22 -16.44 -9.33
C ILE A 100 -4.45 -15.88 -10.74
N ASN A 101 -5.58 -16.24 -11.37
CA ASN A 101 -5.93 -15.69 -12.68
C ASN A 101 -6.22 -14.18 -12.61
N ASP A 102 -6.84 -13.72 -11.54
CA ASP A 102 -7.11 -12.29 -11.30
C ASP A 102 -5.80 -11.50 -11.11
N VAL A 103 -4.85 -12.06 -10.34
CA VAL A 103 -3.49 -11.49 -10.20
C VAL A 103 -2.76 -11.47 -11.55
N LYS A 104 -2.87 -12.53 -12.35
CA LYS A 104 -2.26 -12.59 -13.69
C LYS A 104 -2.87 -11.57 -14.65
N LYS A 105 -4.20 -11.38 -14.59
CA LYS A 105 -4.89 -10.36 -15.38
C LYS A 105 -4.37 -8.97 -15.04
N ALA A 106 -4.25 -8.63 -13.75
CA ALA A 106 -3.63 -7.37 -13.32
C ALA A 106 -2.18 -7.23 -13.82
N SER A 107 -1.40 -8.33 -13.83
CA SER A 107 0.00 -8.30 -14.28
C SER A 107 0.19 -8.04 -15.77
N SER A 108 -0.86 -8.16 -16.59
CA SER A 108 -0.79 -7.74 -18.00
C SER A 108 -0.71 -6.22 -18.15
N LEU A 109 -1.28 -5.50 -17.19
CA LEU A 109 -1.34 -4.04 -17.13
C LEU A 109 -0.26 -3.45 -16.22
N ILE A 110 -0.04 -4.06 -15.04
CA ILE A 110 0.88 -3.58 -14.01
C ILE A 110 2.21 -4.35 -14.11
N LYS A 111 3.23 -3.72 -14.69
CA LYS A 111 4.56 -4.31 -14.88
C LYS A 111 5.41 -4.12 -13.63
N SER A 112 5.16 -4.96 -12.62
CA SER A 112 5.86 -4.93 -11.34
C SER A 112 6.09 -6.32 -10.78
N ASN A 113 7.13 -6.48 -9.97
CA ASN A 113 7.39 -7.67 -9.18
C ASN A 113 6.92 -7.50 -7.72
N LEU A 114 6.26 -6.40 -7.39
CA LEU A 114 5.65 -6.16 -6.08
C LEU A 114 4.19 -6.61 -6.12
N PHE A 115 3.76 -7.30 -5.07
CA PHE A 115 2.38 -7.74 -4.91
C PHE A 115 1.93 -7.53 -3.46
N ARG A 116 0.75 -6.95 -3.28
CA ARG A 116 0.08 -6.90 -1.98
C ARG A 116 -1.30 -7.57 -2.11
N PRO A 117 -1.59 -8.61 -1.29
CA PRO A 117 -2.91 -9.24 -1.32
C PRO A 117 -3.95 -8.30 -0.70
N PRO A 118 -5.13 -8.13 -1.34
CA PRO A 118 -6.24 -7.39 -0.75
C PRO A 118 -6.57 -7.88 0.67
N TYR A 119 -6.90 -6.94 1.56
CA TYR A 119 -7.19 -7.19 2.98
C TYR A 119 -6.01 -7.82 3.77
N GLY A 120 -4.82 -7.95 3.19
CA GLY A 120 -3.74 -8.76 3.74
C GLY A 120 -4.10 -10.26 3.82
N LYS A 121 -5.02 -10.75 2.98
CA LYS A 121 -5.54 -12.11 3.01
C LYS A 121 -5.10 -12.89 1.79
N ILE A 122 -4.28 -13.92 2.03
CA ILE A 122 -3.76 -14.83 1.02
C ILE A 122 -3.71 -16.24 1.59
N SER A 123 -4.19 -17.25 0.86
CA SER A 123 -4.07 -18.65 1.32
C SER A 123 -2.64 -19.17 1.15
N PRO A 124 -2.20 -20.19 1.91
CA PRO A 124 -0.87 -20.78 1.76
C PRO A 124 -0.56 -21.20 0.31
N LEU A 125 -1.50 -21.84 -0.37
CA LEU A 125 -1.32 -22.26 -1.76
C LEU A 125 -1.10 -21.07 -2.69
N GLN A 126 -1.92 -20.01 -2.57
CA GLN A 126 -1.76 -18.77 -3.36
C GLN A 126 -0.41 -18.13 -3.09
N TYR A 127 0.00 -18.06 -1.82
CA TYR A 127 1.29 -17.52 -1.42
C TYR A 127 2.45 -18.29 -2.07
N PHE A 128 2.47 -19.64 -1.96
CA PHE A 128 3.56 -20.45 -2.53
C PHE A 128 3.66 -20.35 -4.06
N ILE A 129 2.54 -20.12 -4.74
CA ILE A 129 2.54 -19.88 -6.18
C ILE A 129 3.07 -18.47 -6.50
N LEU A 130 2.54 -17.44 -5.83
CA LEU A 130 2.82 -16.04 -6.15
C LEU A 130 4.22 -15.60 -5.74
N LYS A 131 4.78 -16.10 -4.63
CA LYS A 131 6.13 -15.75 -4.19
C LYS A 131 7.25 -16.12 -5.17
N ARG A 132 6.96 -17.00 -6.14
CA ARG A 132 7.92 -17.35 -7.21
C ARG A 132 8.13 -16.21 -8.20
N LYS A 133 7.18 -15.29 -8.31
CA LYS A 133 7.17 -14.18 -9.26
C LYS A 133 7.18 -12.82 -8.57
N PHE A 134 6.67 -12.73 -7.36
CA PHE A 134 6.45 -11.48 -6.66
C PHE A 134 7.16 -11.46 -5.31
N LYS A 135 7.67 -10.28 -4.94
CA LYS A 135 7.92 -9.89 -3.55
C LYS A 135 6.58 -9.55 -2.93
N ILE A 136 6.16 -10.33 -1.92
CA ILE A 136 4.86 -10.13 -1.27
C ILE A 136 5.03 -9.13 -0.14
N ILE A 137 4.44 -7.96 -0.32
CA ILE A 137 4.59 -6.80 0.56
C ILE A 137 3.38 -6.70 1.48
N PHE A 138 3.65 -6.73 2.78
CA PHE A 138 2.71 -6.43 3.83
C PHE A 138 3.02 -5.07 4.45
N TRP A 139 2.78 -4.89 5.74
CA TRP A 139 3.00 -3.64 6.46
C TRP A 139 3.26 -3.87 7.95
N ASN A 140 3.80 -2.86 8.59
CA ASN A 140 3.86 -2.79 10.05
C ASN A 140 3.07 -1.60 10.62
N VAL A 141 2.55 -0.71 9.76
CA VAL A 141 1.64 0.37 10.16
C VAL A 141 0.44 0.43 9.21
N LEU A 142 -0.76 0.10 9.68
CA LEU A 142 -2.03 0.27 8.97
C LEU A 142 -2.76 1.47 9.55
N THR A 143 -3.08 2.44 8.72
CA THR A 143 -3.64 3.75 9.14
C THR A 143 -5.12 3.70 9.47
N TYR A 144 -5.86 2.73 8.92
CA TYR A 144 -7.33 2.65 8.98
C TYR A 144 -8.07 3.83 8.34
N ASP A 145 -7.44 4.56 7.44
CA ASP A 145 -8.00 5.71 6.73
C ASP A 145 -9.29 5.41 5.94
N PHE A 146 -9.54 4.14 5.63
CA PHE A 146 -10.75 3.62 4.99
C PHE A 146 -11.90 3.33 5.96
N ASP A 147 -11.63 3.32 7.26
CA ASP A 147 -12.64 3.00 8.30
C ASP A 147 -13.47 4.25 8.60
N PRO A 148 -14.81 4.23 8.36
CA PRO A 148 -15.65 5.41 8.56
C PRO A 148 -15.74 5.88 10.03
N THR A 149 -15.23 5.07 10.98
CA THR A 149 -15.22 5.39 12.41
C THR A 149 -13.92 5.98 12.90
N ILE A 150 -12.88 6.09 12.03
CA ILE A 150 -11.61 6.68 12.42
C ILE A 150 -11.69 8.20 12.37
N THR A 151 -11.11 8.85 13.36
CA THR A 151 -10.90 10.30 13.34
C THR A 151 -9.55 10.66 12.72
N ILE A 152 -9.42 11.89 12.22
CA ILE A 152 -8.16 12.42 11.70
C ILE A 152 -7.07 12.33 12.78
N SER A 153 -7.38 12.71 14.01
CA SER A 153 -6.43 12.66 15.14
C SER A 153 -5.97 11.24 15.46
N GLU A 154 -6.86 10.25 15.47
CA GLU A 154 -6.51 8.85 15.68
C GLU A 154 -5.60 8.34 14.56
N CYS A 155 -5.92 8.64 13.29
CA CYS A 155 -5.10 8.25 12.15
C CYS A 155 -3.68 8.85 12.22
N ILE A 156 -3.55 10.15 12.53
CA ILE A 156 -2.26 10.82 12.77
C ILE A 156 -1.50 10.11 13.88
N ASN A 157 -2.13 9.86 15.02
CA ASN A 157 -1.50 9.22 16.18
C ASN A 157 -1.03 7.79 15.86
N ILE A 158 -1.81 7.02 15.07
CA ILE A 158 -1.39 5.69 14.60
C ILE A 158 -0.07 5.81 13.83
N VAL A 159 0.01 6.71 12.86
CA VAL A 159 1.20 6.89 12.04
C VAL A 159 2.39 7.36 12.88
N LEU A 160 2.24 8.46 13.62
CA LEU A 160 3.35 9.08 14.33
C LEU A 160 3.92 8.25 15.47
N ASN A 161 3.10 7.43 16.14
CA ASN A 161 3.51 6.62 17.28
C ASN A 161 4.02 5.22 16.90
N ASN A 162 3.74 4.75 15.67
CA ASN A 162 4.12 3.40 15.25
C ASN A 162 5.19 3.38 14.15
N SER A 163 5.51 4.52 13.53
CA SER A 163 6.54 4.62 12.51
C SER A 163 7.94 4.61 13.12
N LYS A 164 8.82 3.84 12.51
CA LYS A 164 10.23 3.73 12.85
C LYS A 164 11.03 3.39 11.60
N ASP A 165 12.36 3.37 11.69
CA ASP A 165 13.25 3.00 10.58
C ASP A 165 12.70 1.83 9.77
N GLY A 166 12.58 2.04 8.46
CA GLY A 166 12.14 1.04 7.49
C GLY A 166 10.67 0.66 7.58
N SER A 167 9.81 1.43 8.28
CA SER A 167 8.38 1.13 8.36
C SER A 167 7.71 1.22 7.00
N ILE A 168 6.84 0.24 6.70
CA ILE A 168 5.90 0.26 5.60
C ILE A 168 4.54 0.68 6.16
N ILE A 169 4.06 1.84 5.70
CA ILE A 169 2.84 2.50 6.16
C ILE A 169 1.80 2.40 5.06
N VAL A 170 0.60 1.88 5.38
CA VAL A 170 -0.50 1.72 4.41
C VAL A 170 -1.54 2.79 4.60
N PHE A 171 -1.75 3.54 3.55
CA PHE A 171 -2.90 4.37 3.24
C PHE A 171 -3.67 3.79 2.05
N HIS A 172 -4.81 4.39 1.71
CA HIS A 172 -5.60 4.00 0.55
C HIS A 172 -5.91 5.21 -0.33
N ASP A 173 -5.66 5.10 -1.63
CA ASP A 173 -6.07 6.10 -2.61
C ASP A 173 -7.43 5.72 -3.22
N SER A 174 -8.44 5.62 -2.35
CA SER A 174 -9.81 5.27 -2.68
C SER A 174 -10.81 6.32 -2.18
N LEU A 175 -12.01 6.35 -2.74
CA LEU A 175 -13.06 7.29 -2.32
C LEU A 175 -13.42 7.15 -0.83
N LYS A 176 -13.33 5.93 -0.27
CA LYS A 176 -13.59 5.68 1.16
C LYS A 176 -12.58 6.38 2.06
N ALA A 177 -11.31 6.43 1.65
CA ALA A 177 -10.23 7.03 2.41
C ALA A 177 -10.07 8.54 2.16
N LYS A 178 -10.67 9.09 1.10
CA LYS A 178 -10.46 10.45 0.60
C LYS A 178 -10.41 11.50 1.71
N ASN A 179 -11.46 11.55 2.55
CA ASN A 179 -11.60 12.58 3.57
C ASN A 179 -10.54 12.51 4.66
N ILE A 180 -10.01 11.34 4.95
CA ILE A 180 -8.98 11.12 5.97
C ILE A 180 -7.59 11.27 5.36
N VAL A 181 -7.29 10.55 4.28
CA VAL A 181 -5.93 10.52 3.70
C VAL A 181 -5.46 11.91 3.27
N LEU A 182 -6.32 12.69 2.61
CA LEU A 182 -5.94 14.02 2.11
C LEU A 182 -5.66 15.04 3.23
N GLN A 183 -6.25 14.86 4.41
CA GLN A 183 -5.99 15.72 5.57
C GLN A 183 -4.82 15.21 6.42
N VAL A 184 -4.68 13.90 6.57
CA VAL A 184 -3.65 13.28 7.42
C VAL A 184 -2.28 13.30 6.76
N LEU A 185 -2.21 12.99 5.46
CA LEU A 185 -0.94 12.80 4.74
C LEU A 185 0.01 14.00 4.85
N PRO A 186 -0.41 15.26 4.58
CA PRO A 186 0.49 16.40 4.70
C PRO A 186 1.00 16.62 6.14
N ILE A 187 0.15 16.35 7.13
CA ILE A 187 0.53 16.50 8.54
C ILE A 187 1.60 15.49 8.94
N VAL A 188 1.40 14.20 8.61
CA VAL A 188 2.36 13.16 8.99
C VAL A 188 3.67 13.26 8.22
N LEU A 189 3.64 13.68 6.95
CA LEU A 189 4.85 13.94 6.18
C LEU A 189 5.67 15.09 6.79
N LYS A 190 5.01 16.19 7.18
CA LYS A 190 5.65 17.31 7.85
C LYS A 190 6.30 16.89 9.17
N GLU A 191 5.53 16.24 10.04
CA GLU A 191 5.98 15.83 11.37
C GLU A 191 7.12 14.80 11.32
N LEU A 192 6.98 13.76 10.47
CA LEU A 192 8.02 12.73 10.35
C LEU A 192 9.27 13.26 9.64
N GLY A 193 9.12 14.15 8.65
CA GLY A 193 10.23 14.86 8.03
C GLY A 193 10.97 15.74 9.04
N GLY A 194 10.24 16.43 9.92
CA GLY A 194 10.82 17.21 11.03
C GLY A 194 11.58 16.35 12.06
N ARG A 195 11.25 15.06 12.19
CA ARG A 195 11.99 14.07 12.99
C ARG A 195 13.21 13.49 12.26
N GLY A 196 13.52 13.94 11.05
CA GLY A 196 14.66 13.50 10.26
C GLY A 196 14.41 12.28 9.35
N PHE A 197 13.17 11.84 9.17
CA PHE A 197 12.86 10.78 8.23
C PHE A 197 12.78 11.30 6.78
N SER A 198 13.28 10.49 5.85
CA SER A 198 13.03 10.60 4.42
C SER A 198 11.99 9.58 3.96
N PHE A 199 11.36 9.85 2.83
CA PHE A 199 10.23 9.07 2.29
C PHE A 199 10.62 8.46 0.96
N ASP A 200 10.75 7.14 0.91
CA ASP A 200 11.23 6.42 -0.26
C ASP A 200 10.20 5.39 -0.74
N LYS A 201 10.38 4.90 -1.96
CA LYS A 201 9.57 3.86 -2.58
C LYS A 201 10.20 2.48 -2.40
N ILE A 202 9.39 1.43 -2.41
CA ILE A 202 9.82 0.03 -2.37
C ILE A 202 10.37 -0.41 -3.73
#